data_31848e117de60c118625ecd9fa1a1eae
#
_entry.id   31848e117de60c118625ecd9fa1a1eae
#
_cell.length_a   1.000
_cell.length_b   1.000
_cell.length_c   1.000
_cell.angle_alpha   90.00
_cell.angle_beta   90.00
_cell.angle_gamma   90.00
#
_symmetry.space_group_name_H-M   'P 1'
#
loop_
_entity.id
_entity.type
_entity.pdbx_description
1 polymer ?
#
loop_
_entity_poly.entity_id
_entity_poly.type
_entity_poly.pdbx_seq_one_letter_code
_entity_poly.pdbx_strand_id
1 'polypeptide(L)'
;MYIPESIAPIIKVVENCNYNCGFCRYANHPPTGDSIMSLELCKKLLYEVCAYNYEHGRKYAQFIFHGGEPLLWGKHRYEEILKYEEELKKMFPELVIENGMQSNGYLIDDEWIELFKKMDMHVGISLDGPAEMNFHYGTDGNEPSIQRVIKNIHKLQENKLTNGILSVITDKHLGHEQEYFDFLNKHNLPSSGFCYCYNPRDEISIDPLDLAGFLCKSFDIYYHAKKSVRIREFDNILLKLYGRPGRNCVFGERVRCGNFPAFSPNGNVGFCDEYEADTAIIGDYTKQSLKEILESDVYQEARELYTTAATGACVDCEWRCVCGCGCARNDIGEGTERKSYFCETYKKLYAHIAETVKNDPHLKEENENMIK
;
A
#
# COMPACT_ATOMS: atom_id res chain seq x y z
N MET A 1 -21.39 -10.04 -14.28
CA MET A 1 -19.97 -9.72 -14.50
C MET A 1 -19.70 -8.35 -13.88
N TYR A 2 -18.75 -8.28 -12.95
CA TYR A 2 -18.30 -7.02 -12.38
C TYR A 2 -17.19 -6.43 -13.25
N ILE A 3 -17.31 -5.16 -13.57
CA ILE A 3 -16.28 -4.41 -14.28
C ILE A 3 -15.74 -3.36 -13.28
N PRO A 4 -14.43 -3.37 -12.95
CA PRO A 4 -13.86 -2.39 -12.05
C PRO A 4 -14.10 -0.96 -12.53
N GLU A 5 -14.48 -0.08 -11.62
CA GLU A 5 -14.66 1.33 -11.98
C GLU A 5 -13.36 2.01 -12.41
N SER A 6 -12.22 1.54 -11.90
CA SER A 6 -10.87 1.95 -12.29
C SER A 6 -9.90 0.83 -11.99
N ILE A 7 -8.87 0.71 -12.82
CA ILE A 7 -7.75 -0.20 -12.59
C ILE A 7 -6.51 0.65 -12.35
N ALA A 8 -5.82 0.37 -11.24
CA ALA A 8 -4.51 0.92 -10.91
C ALA A 8 -3.53 -0.25 -10.69
N PRO A 9 -2.86 -0.73 -11.75
CA PRO A 9 -1.99 -1.89 -11.66
C PRO A 9 -0.78 -1.62 -10.77
N ILE A 10 -0.44 -2.61 -9.96
CA ILE A 10 0.86 -2.67 -9.29
C ILE A 10 1.81 -3.41 -10.21
N ILE A 11 2.80 -2.70 -10.71
CA ILE A 11 3.73 -3.19 -11.74
C ILE A 11 5.03 -3.61 -11.08
N LYS A 12 5.23 -4.91 -10.89
CA LYS A 12 6.45 -5.47 -10.32
C LYS A 12 7.52 -5.54 -11.39
N VAL A 13 8.16 -4.41 -11.67
CA VAL A 13 9.18 -4.34 -12.74
C VAL A 13 10.41 -5.18 -12.47
N VAL A 14 10.74 -5.42 -11.18
CA VAL A 14 11.85 -6.27 -10.72
C VAL A 14 11.43 -6.96 -9.43
N GLU A 15 11.67 -8.26 -9.32
CA GLU A 15 11.44 -9.02 -8.08
C GLU A 15 12.70 -9.15 -7.20
N ASN A 16 13.89 -8.81 -7.73
CA ASN A 16 15.11 -8.70 -6.95
C ASN A 16 15.15 -7.39 -6.14
N CYS A 17 15.84 -7.43 -5.01
CA CYS A 17 16.03 -6.28 -4.14
C CYS A 17 17.48 -6.17 -3.70
N ASN A 18 17.95 -4.94 -3.44
CA ASN A 18 19.24 -4.66 -2.83
C ASN A 18 19.19 -4.73 -1.28
N TYR A 19 18.01 -5.02 -0.71
CA TYR A 19 17.78 -5.23 0.72
C TYR A 19 17.34 -6.67 0.99
N ASN A 20 17.56 -7.10 2.24
CA ASN A 20 17.14 -8.41 2.74
C ASN A 20 16.34 -8.22 4.04
N CYS A 21 15.15 -7.65 3.93
CA CYS A 21 14.27 -7.36 5.07
C CYS A 21 13.70 -8.65 5.64
N GLY A 22 13.79 -8.84 6.97
CA GLY A 22 13.42 -10.10 7.61
C GLY A 22 11.94 -10.53 7.45
N PHE A 23 11.04 -9.56 7.26
CA PHE A 23 9.61 -9.81 7.03
C PHE A 23 9.25 -9.94 5.53
N CYS A 24 10.20 -9.66 4.62
CA CYS A 24 9.92 -9.56 3.21
C CYS A 24 9.82 -10.94 2.55
N ARG A 25 8.73 -11.19 1.84
CA ARG A 25 8.54 -12.44 1.10
C ARG A 25 9.61 -12.70 0.03
N TYR A 26 10.11 -11.65 -0.64
CA TYR A 26 11.16 -11.82 -1.65
C TYR A 26 12.50 -12.23 -1.08
N ALA A 27 12.79 -11.87 0.17
CA ALA A 27 13.98 -12.32 0.88
C ALA A 27 13.86 -13.79 1.30
N ASN A 28 12.69 -14.18 1.80
CA ASN A 28 12.43 -15.53 2.33
C ASN A 28 12.05 -16.53 1.23
N HIS A 29 11.38 -16.04 0.18
CA HIS A 29 10.92 -16.85 -0.96
C HIS A 29 11.31 -16.15 -2.27
N PRO A 30 12.61 -16.24 -2.67
CA PRO A 30 13.06 -15.57 -3.89
C PRO A 30 12.31 -16.12 -5.11
N PRO A 31 11.93 -15.27 -6.07
CA PRO A 31 11.17 -15.67 -7.22
C PRO A 31 11.96 -16.65 -8.09
N THR A 32 11.24 -17.60 -8.69
CA THR A 32 11.78 -18.54 -9.68
C THR A 32 11.40 -18.08 -11.09
N GLY A 33 12.38 -17.98 -11.99
CA GLY A 33 12.16 -17.56 -13.36
C GLY A 33 12.59 -16.12 -13.65
N ASP A 34 11.94 -15.48 -14.62
CA ASP A 34 12.26 -14.10 -15.01
C ASP A 34 11.90 -13.13 -13.90
N SER A 35 12.92 -12.51 -13.33
CA SER A 35 12.79 -11.54 -12.23
C SER A 35 12.80 -10.07 -12.67
N ILE A 36 12.90 -9.82 -13.98
CA ILE A 36 12.95 -8.48 -14.59
C ILE A 36 11.91 -8.40 -15.71
N MET A 37 10.97 -7.48 -15.59
CA MET A 37 9.94 -7.25 -16.61
C MET A 37 10.54 -6.68 -17.88
N SER A 38 10.14 -7.21 -19.05
CA SER A 38 10.54 -6.65 -20.34
C SER A 38 9.86 -5.30 -20.59
N LEU A 39 10.51 -4.45 -21.38
CA LEU A 39 9.90 -3.16 -21.79
C LEU A 39 8.61 -3.38 -22.59
N GLU A 40 8.57 -4.38 -23.44
CA GLU A 40 7.43 -4.72 -24.28
C GLU A 40 6.22 -5.09 -23.43
N LEU A 41 6.42 -5.93 -22.40
CA LEU A 41 5.36 -6.33 -21.49
C LEU A 41 4.83 -5.14 -20.68
N CYS A 42 5.74 -4.29 -20.19
CA CYS A 42 5.36 -3.07 -19.46
C CYS A 42 4.59 -2.10 -20.39
N LYS A 43 5.10 -1.81 -21.60
CA LYS A 43 4.43 -0.93 -22.57
C LYS A 43 3.03 -1.45 -22.95
N LYS A 44 2.90 -2.77 -23.18
CA LYS A 44 1.61 -3.41 -23.42
C LYS A 44 0.63 -3.10 -22.27
N LEU A 45 1.09 -3.25 -21.01
CA LEU A 45 0.25 -3.00 -19.84
C LEU A 45 -0.18 -1.52 -19.76
N LEU A 46 0.74 -0.58 -19.92
CA LEU A 46 0.41 0.84 -19.88
C LEU A 46 -0.63 1.20 -20.94
N TYR A 47 -0.47 0.69 -22.17
CA TYR A 47 -1.43 0.90 -23.25
C TYR A 47 -2.82 0.35 -22.91
N GLU A 48 -2.88 -0.92 -22.48
CA GLU A 48 -4.17 -1.56 -22.21
C GLU A 48 -4.90 -0.96 -21.02
N VAL A 49 -4.18 -0.47 -19.99
CA VAL A 49 -4.79 0.28 -18.87
C VAL A 49 -5.29 1.65 -19.33
N CYS A 50 -4.53 2.36 -20.17
CA CYS A 50 -5.00 3.61 -20.74
C CYS A 50 -6.25 3.41 -21.60
N ALA A 51 -6.22 2.41 -22.49
CA ALA A 51 -7.36 2.08 -23.36
C ALA A 51 -8.60 1.69 -22.54
N TYR A 52 -8.43 0.81 -21.54
CA TYR A 52 -9.50 0.40 -20.65
C TYR A 52 -10.12 1.59 -19.91
N ASN A 53 -9.30 2.44 -19.28
CA ASN A 53 -9.81 3.58 -18.55
C ASN A 53 -10.49 4.60 -19.48
N TYR A 54 -9.94 4.84 -20.66
CA TYR A 54 -10.50 5.74 -21.66
C TYR A 54 -11.86 5.23 -22.18
N GLU A 55 -11.99 3.96 -22.52
CA GLU A 55 -13.22 3.32 -22.96
C GLU A 55 -14.33 3.39 -21.90
N HIS A 56 -13.96 3.37 -20.62
CA HIS A 56 -14.88 3.47 -19.49
C HIS A 56 -15.11 4.91 -19.00
N GLY A 57 -14.68 5.93 -19.77
CA GLY A 57 -14.90 7.34 -19.45
C GLY A 57 -14.16 7.83 -18.21
N ARG A 58 -13.03 7.18 -17.85
CA ARG A 58 -12.20 7.59 -16.72
C ARG A 58 -11.28 8.73 -17.13
N LYS A 59 -10.94 9.57 -16.14
CA LYS A 59 -10.04 10.73 -16.36
C LYS A 59 -8.59 10.41 -16.06
N TYR A 60 -8.32 9.32 -15.34
CA TYR A 60 -6.99 8.98 -14.82
C TYR A 60 -6.60 7.57 -15.21
N ALA A 61 -5.34 7.38 -15.58
CA ALA A 61 -4.64 6.10 -15.62
C ALA A 61 -3.50 6.17 -14.61
N GLN A 62 -3.59 5.37 -13.55
CA GLN A 62 -2.60 5.34 -12.49
C GLN A 62 -1.71 4.10 -12.64
N PHE A 63 -0.40 4.28 -12.57
CA PHE A 63 0.59 3.22 -12.61
C PHE A 63 1.40 3.22 -11.31
N ILE A 64 1.53 2.05 -10.68
CA ILE A 64 2.26 1.92 -9.41
C ILE A 64 3.45 0.99 -9.65
N PHE A 65 4.64 1.55 -9.82
CA PHE A 65 5.87 0.78 -9.97
C PHE A 65 6.31 0.23 -8.62
N HIS A 66 6.51 -1.08 -8.58
CA HIS A 66 6.78 -1.84 -7.37
C HIS A 66 7.69 -3.05 -7.66
N GLY A 67 7.76 -3.98 -6.73
CA GLY A 67 8.48 -5.26 -6.84
C GLY A 67 9.37 -5.50 -5.64
N GLY A 68 10.57 -6.04 -5.85
CA GLY A 68 11.62 -6.05 -4.83
C GLY A 68 12.10 -4.62 -4.59
N GLU A 69 12.97 -4.13 -5.50
CA GLU A 69 13.31 -2.69 -5.55
C GLU A 69 13.18 -2.19 -6.99
N PRO A 70 12.17 -1.37 -7.29
CA PRO A 70 11.88 -0.95 -8.66
C PRO A 70 13.01 -0.17 -9.34
N LEU A 71 13.88 0.50 -8.59
CA LEU A 71 15.02 1.24 -9.16
C LEU A 71 16.09 0.32 -9.79
N LEU A 72 16.12 -0.96 -9.41
CA LEU A 72 16.98 -1.95 -10.04
C LEU A 72 16.57 -2.27 -11.49
N TRP A 73 15.35 -1.88 -11.91
CA TRP A 73 14.95 -1.99 -13.32
C TRP A 73 15.79 -1.10 -14.23
N GLY A 74 16.34 -0.01 -13.68
CA GLY A 74 17.33 0.86 -14.31
C GLY A 74 16.75 2.06 -15.02
N LYS A 75 17.45 3.21 -14.91
CA LYS A 75 17.04 4.52 -15.45
C LYS A 75 16.64 4.48 -16.91
N HIS A 76 17.43 3.78 -17.74
CA HIS A 76 17.18 3.69 -19.20
C HIS A 76 15.78 3.14 -19.51
N ARG A 77 15.28 2.14 -18.76
CA ARG A 77 13.93 1.60 -18.99
C ARG A 77 12.85 2.61 -18.62
N TYR A 78 13.03 3.35 -17.53
CA TYR A 78 12.11 4.42 -17.17
C TYR A 78 12.12 5.60 -18.17
N GLU A 79 13.27 5.91 -18.77
CA GLU A 79 13.37 6.88 -19.86
C GLU A 79 12.59 6.42 -21.10
N GLU A 80 12.63 5.13 -21.41
CA GLU A 80 11.82 4.55 -22.50
C GLU A 80 10.33 4.53 -22.19
N ILE A 81 9.95 4.33 -20.91
CA ILE A 81 8.55 4.46 -20.47
C ILE A 81 8.09 5.92 -20.57
N LEU A 82 8.88 6.87 -20.13
CA LEU A 82 8.55 8.31 -20.27
C LEU A 82 8.27 8.69 -21.73
N LYS A 83 9.10 8.23 -22.68
CA LYS A 83 8.87 8.48 -24.10
C LYS A 83 7.55 7.85 -24.56
N TYR A 84 7.26 6.64 -24.11
CA TYR A 84 6.04 5.95 -24.46
C TYR A 84 4.79 6.59 -23.85
N GLU A 85 4.87 7.13 -22.65
CA GLU A 85 3.77 7.90 -22.03
C GLU A 85 3.42 9.15 -22.84
N GLU A 86 4.40 9.81 -23.47
CA GLU A 86 4.13 10.93 -24.37
C GLU A 86 3.40 10.49 -25.66
N GLU A 87 3.58 9.24 -26.09
CA GLU A 87 2.77 8.66 -27.17
C GLU A 87 1.36 8.33 -26.68
N LEU A 88 1.22 7.73 -25.49
CA LEU A 88 -0.07 7.44 -24.88
C LEU A 88 -0.92 8.69 -24.66
N LYS A 89 -0.33 9.80 -24.19
CA LYS A 89 -1.01 11.10 -24.06
C LYS A 89 -1.56 11.63 -25.36
N LYS A 90 -0.91 11.34 -26.50
CA LYS A 90 -1.43 11.72 -27.82
C LYS A 90 -2.57 10.81 -28.28
N MET A 91 -2.51 9.50 -27.94
CA MET A 91 -3.56 8.53 -28.25
C MET A 91 -4.81 8.73 -27.38
N PHE A 92 -4.63 9.15 -26.13
CA PHE A 92 -5.68 9.33 -25.13
C PHE A 92 -5.64 10.73 -24.51
N PRO A 93 -5.97 11.79 -25.27
CA PRO A 93 -5.67 13.18 -24.91
C PRO A 93 -6.43 13.70 -23.69
N GLU A 94 -7.53 13.06 -23.30
CA GLU A 94 -8.32 13.43 -22.12
C GLU A 94 -7.92 12.68 -20.85
N LEU A 95 -6.97 11.73 -20.98
CA LEU A 95 -6.54 10.88 -19.89
C LEU A 95 -5.29 11.47 -19.21
N VAL A 96 -5.37 11.67 -17.89
CA VAL A 96 -4.23 12.07 -17.08
C VAL A 96 -3.49 10.81 -16.64
N ILE A 97 -2.21 10.70 -16.97
CA ILE A 97 -1.34 9.60 -16.51
C ILE A 97 -0.71 10.05 -15.19
N GLU A 98 -0.86 9.21 -14.16
CA GLU A 98 -0.29 9.41 -12.83
C GLU A 98 0.68 8.27 -12.52
N ASN A 99 1.91 8.61 -12.15
CA ASN A 99 2.95 7.65 -11.80
C ASN A 99 3.21 7.63 -10.29
N GLY A 100 3.17 6.45 -9.71
CA GLY A 100 3.57 6.18 -8.34
C GLY A 100 4.67 5.11 -8.26
N MET A 101 5.47 5.17 -7.24
CA MET A 101 6.50 4.17 -6.96
C MET A 101 6.58 3.92 -5.46
N GLN A 102 6.79 2.65 -5.06
CA GLN A 102 7.18 2.32 -3.70
C GLN A 102 8.63 1.79 -3.73
N SER A 103 9.53 2.47 -3.03
CA SER A 103 10.98 2.18 -3.04
C SER A 103 11.55 2.16 -1.62
N ASN A 104 12.65 1.43 -1.41
CA ASN A 104 13.43 1.52 -0.19
C ASN A 104 14.29 2.81 -0.11
N GLY A 105 14.32 3.60 -1.17
CA GLY A 105 14.95 4.92 -1.22
C GLY A 105 16.48 4.94 -1.27
N TYR A 106 17.15 3.81 -1.15
CA TYR A 106 18.61 3.74 -1.03
C TYR A 106 19.34 4.13 -2.31
N LEU A 107 18.81 3.74 -3.48
CA LEU A 107 19.44 3.94 -4.78
C LEU A 107 19.16 5.31 -5.40
N ILE A 108 18.35 6.15 -4.76
CA ILE A 108 17.98 7.46 -5.28
C ILE A 108 19.21 8.37 -5.30
N ASP A 109 19.47 8.96 -6.45
CA ASP A 109 20.48 9.98 -6.72
C ASP A 109 19.88 11.18 -7.49
N ASP A 110 20.71 12.17 -7.84
CA ASP A 110 20.23 13.38 -8.51
C ASP A 110 19.69 13.09 -9.90
N GLU A 111 20.19 12.09 -10.61
CA GLU A 111 19.65 11.71 -11.93
C GLU A 111 18.27 11.06 -11.80
N TRP A 112 18.03 10.27 -10.73
CA TRP A 112 16.70 9.75 -10.42
C TRP A 112 15.72 10.88 -10.11
N ILE A 113 16.13 11.89 -9.33
CA ILE A 113 15.28 13.05 -9.03
C ILE A 113 14.85 13.76 -10.32
N GLU A 114 15.79 14.00 -11.25
CA GLU A 114 15.44 14.63 -12.53
C GLU A 114 14.52 13.76 -13.41
N LEU A 115 14.69 12.45 -13.38
CA LEU A 115 13.80 11.54 -14.10
C LEU A 115 12.40 11.50 -13.47
N PHE A 116 12.29 11.43 -12.15
CA PHE A 116 11.02 11.49 -11.45
C PHE A 116 10.24 12.76 -11.72
N LYS A 117 10.91 13.93 -11.78
CA LYS A 117 10.27 15.17 -12.18
C LYS A 117 9.66 15.11 -13.58
N LYS A 118 10.39 14.55 -14.55
CA LYS A 118 9.92 14.42 -15.93
C LYS A 118 8.72 13.48 -16.06
N MET A 119 8.66 12.44 -15.21
CA MET A 119 7.60 11.45 -15.20
C MET A 119 6.42 11.85 -14.29
N ASP A 120 6.49 12.99 -13.60
CA ASP A 120 5.55 13.34 -12.52
C ASP A 120 5.34 12.18 -11.52
N MET A 121 6.47 11.55 -11.14
CA MET A 121 6.49 10.33 -10.32
C MET A 121 6.39 10.66 -8.84
N HIS A 122 5.36 10.19 -8.17
CA HIS A 122 5.27 10.24 -6.71
C HIS A 122 5.90 9.01 -6.07
N VAL A 123 6.89 9.21 -5.19
CA VAL A 123 7.66 8.13 -4.58
C VAL A 123 7.30 7.97 -3.11
N GLY A 124 6.71 6.83 -2.75
CA GLY A 124 6.58 6.37 -1.38
C GLY A 124 7.89 5.71 -0.93
N ILE A 125 8.35 6.00 0.28
CA ILE A 125 9.58 5.42 0.81
C ILE A 125 9.28 4.47 1.97
N SER A 126 9.84 3.26 1.88
CA SER A 126 9.78 2.28 2.98
C SER A 126 10.83 2.61 4.03
N LEU A 127 10.38 2.93 5.25
CA LEU A 127 11.24 3.25 6.38
C LEU A 127 10.47 3.00 7.69
N ASP A 128 10.97 2.10 8.54
CA ASP A 128 10.23 1.62 9.70
C ASP A 128 10.43 2.50 10.96
N GLY A 129 11.39 3.42 10.96
CA GLY A 129 11.68 4.28 12.10
C GLY A 129 13.19 4.40 12.38
N PRO A 130 13.62 4.63 13.64
CA PRO A 130 15.01 4.60 14.04
C PRO A 130 15.65 3.22 13.83
N ALA A 131 16.97 3.16 13.93
CA ALA A 131 17.77 1.97 13.58
C ALA A 131 17.29 0.68 14.29
N GLU A 132 16.92 0.81 15.54
CA GLU A 132 16.49 -0.30 16.40
C GLU A 132 15.15 -0.91 15.95
N MET A 133 14.30 -0.12 15.30
CA MET A 133 13.00 -0.54 14.78
C MET A 133 13.07 -1.01 13.33
N ASN A 134 14.15 -0.67 12.62
CA ASN A 134 14.25 -0.87 11.19
C ASN A 134 14.71 -2.29 10.84
N PHE A 135 13.91 -2.98 10.03
CA PHE A 135 14.26 -4.28 9.47
C PHE A 135 14.85 -4.21 8.06
N HIS A 136 14.99 -3.01 7.53
CA HIS A 136 15.60 -2.78 6.22
C HIS A 136 17.12 -2.85 6.31
N TYR A 137 17.71 -3.91 5.79
CA TYR A 137 19.16 -4.10 5.74
C TYR A 137 19.64 -4.05 4.30
N GLY A 138 20.62 -3.18 4.03
CA GLY A 138 21.33 -3.20 2.77
C GLY A 138 22.08 -4.52 2.55
N THR A 139 22.29 -4.92 1.30
CA THR A 139 23.02 -6.15 0.94
C THR A 139 24.49 -6.13 1.33
N ASP A 140 25.07 -4.95 1.56
CA ASP A 140 26.43 -4.75 2.05
C ASP A 140 26.60 -4.94 3.56
N GLY A 141 25.49 -5.20 4.29
CA GLY A 141 25.48 -5.75 5.65
C GLY A 141 26.03 -4.85 6.77
N ASN A 142 26.55 -3.67 6.47
CA ASN A 142 27.42 -2.94 7.37
C ASN A 142 26.87 -1.65 7.97
N GLU A 143 25.74 -1.12 7.52
CA GLU A 143 25.06 -0.01 8.19
C GLU A 143 23.57 -0.04 7.94
N PRO A 144 22.76 0.34 8.95
CA PRO A 144 21.43 0.78 8.65
C PRO A 144 21.56 1.97 7.69
N SER A 145 21.18 1.78 6.45
CA SER A 145 21.25 2.78 5.37
C SER A 145 20.29 3.95 5.59
N ILE A 146 19.80 4.07 6.83
CA ILE A 146 18.82 5.05 7.29
C ILE A 146 19.25 6.47 6.98
N GLN A 147 20.51 6.83 7.29
CA GLN A 147 21.00 8.19 7.06
C GLN A 147 20.99 8.54 5.56
N ARG A 148 21.34 7.58 4.70
CA ARG A 148 21.29 7.76 3.26
C ARG A 148 19.83 7.88 2.78
N VAL A 149 18.94 7.01 3.27
CA VAL A 149 17.52 7.04 2.93
C VAL A 149 16.89 8.35 3.39
N ILE A 150 17.15 8.83 4.62
CA ILE A 150 16.66 10.12 5.11
C ILE A 150 17.14 11.28 4.21
N LYS A 151 18.43 11.29 3.84
CA LYS A 151 18.97 12.29 2.92
C LYS A 151 18.21 12.28 1.57
N ASN A 152 17.91 11.09 1.05
CA ASN A 152 17.18 10.95 -0.20
C ASN A 152 15.71 11.35 -0.05
N ILE A 153 15.06 11.08 1.10
CA ILE A 153 13.71 11.58 1.39
C ILE A 153 13.70 13.12 1.36
N HIS A 154 14.66 13.78 1.99
CA HIS A 154 14.72 15.24 1.96
C HIS A 154 14.86 15.78 0.53
N LYS A 155 15.69 15.16 -0.33
CA LYS A 155 15.77 15.53 -1.74
C LYS A 155 14.42 15.37 -2.47
N LEU A 156 13.70 14.28 -2.22
CA LEU A 156 12.37 14.07 -2.77
C LEU A 156 11.38 15.14 -2.29
N GLN A 157 11.40 15.49 -1.00
CA GLN A 157 10.55 16.53 -0.40
C GLN A 157 10.82 17.93 -1.00
N GLU A 158 12.10 18.30 -1.12
CA GLU A 158 12.52 19.57 -1.75
C GLU A 158 11.98 19.70 -3.19
N ASN A 159 11.84 18.58 -3.89
CA ASN A 159 11.31 18.51 -5.25
C ASN A 159 9.81 18.14 -5.31
N LYS A 160 9.11 18.03 -4.17
CA LYS A 160 7.68 17.69 -4.07
C LYS A 160 7.32 16.32 -4.69
N LEU A 161 8.25 15.38 -4.65
CA LEU A 161 8.12 14.05 -5.25
C LEU A 161 7.70 12.98 -4.24
N THR A 162 7.57 13.32 -2.96
CA THR A 162 7.08 12.40 -1.92
C THR A 162 6.19 13.10 -0.92
N ASN A 163 5.21 12.33 -0.40
CA ASN A 163 4.28 12.79 0.62
C ASN A 163 4.53 12.15 2.00
N GLY A 164 5.45 11.19 2.10
CA GLY A 164 5.73 10.51 3.36
C GLY A 164 6.37 9.15 3.21
N ILE A 165 6.38 8.42 4.32
CA ILE A 165 6.94 7.08 4.42
C ILE A 165 5.88 6.03 4.66
N LEU A 166 6.25 4.77 4.43
CA LEU A 166 5.47 3.59 4.79
C LEU A 166 6.31 2.73 5.73
N SER A 167 5.77 2.43 6.92
CA SER A 167 6.46 1.67 7.96
C SER A 167 5.78 0.33 8.20
N VAL A 168 6.54 -0.74 8.24
CA VAL A 168 6.07 -2.06 8.66
C VAL A 168 6.19 -2.15 10.18
N ILE A 169 5.06 -2.17 10.86
CA ILE A 169 5.02 -2.27 12.32
C ILE A 169 5.21 -3.73 12.74
N THR A 170 6.23 -3.94 13.54
CA THR A 170 6.68 -5.23 14.06
C THR A 170 6.76 -5.19 15.60
N ASP A 171 7.13 -6.29 16.22
CA ASP A 171 7.40 -6.39 17.65
C ASP A 171 8.44 -5.36 18.16
N LYS A 172 9.38 -4.94 17.31
CA LYS A 172 10.39 -3.92 17.65
C LYS A 172 9.84 -2.53 17.89
N HIS A 173 8.60 -2.27 17.49
CA HIS A 173 7.94 -0.98 17.71
C HIS A 173 7.19 -0.93 19.06
N LEU A 174 6.90 -2.10 19.64
CA LEU A 174 6.07 -2.20 20.84
C LEU A 174 6.76 -1.53 22.04
N GLY A 175 6.07 -0.58 22.66
CA GLY A 175 6.61 0.20 23.79
C GLY A 175 7.52 1.36 23.40
N HIS A 176 7.75 1.58 22.11
CA HIS A 176 8.63 2.64 21.57
C HIS A 176 7.86 3.67 20.74
N GLU A 177 6.56 3.83 21.00
CA GLU A 177 5.68 4.71 20.24
C GLU A 177 6.20 6.16 20.23
N GLN A 178 6.61 6.69 21.38
CA GLN A 178 7.13 8.06 21.48
C GLN A 178 8.42 8.23 20.67
N GLU A 179 9.35 7.26 20.76
CA GLU A 179 10.60 7.28 20.01
C GLU A 179 10.37 7.31 18.50
N TYR A 180 9.34 6.57 18.03
CA TYR A 180 8.94 6.59 16.63
C TYR A 180 8.47 7.99 16.19
N PHE A 181 7.59 8.63 16.95
CA PHE A 181 7.10 9.98 16.63
C PHE A 181 8.20 11.04 16.75
N ASP A 182 9.08 10.92 17.73
CA ASP A 182 10.25 11.80 17.90
C ASP A 182 11.20 11.68 16.70
N PHE A 183 11.39 10.46 16.17
CA PHE A 183 12.15 10.23 14.96
C PHE A 183 11.51 10.93 13.75
N LEU A 184 10.20 10.79 13.54
CA LEU A 184 9.49 11.45 12.45
C LEU A 184 9.64 12.98 12.53
N ASN A 185 9.46 13.54 13.71
CA ASN A 185 9.60 14.98 13.94
C ASN A 185 11.03 15.46 13.72
N LYS A 186 12.03 14.76 14.29
CA LYS A 186 13.45 15.08 14.15
C LYS A 186 13.91 15.15 12.69
N HIS A 187 13.36 14.28 11.85
CA HIS A 187 13.76 14.16 10.45
C HIS A 187 12.77 14.84 9.49
N ASN A 188 11.83 15.66 10.00
CA ASN A 188 10.83 16.35 9.20
C ASN A 188 10.06 15.41 8.25
N LEU A 189 9.62 14.27 8.77
CA LEU A 189 8.82 13.29 8.04
C LEU A 189 7.32 13.53 8.37
N PRO A 190 6.60 14.34 7.59
CA PRO A 190 5.29 14.87 7.98
C PRO A 190 4.16 13.85 7.89
N SER A 191 4.39 12.71 7.25
CA SER A 191 3.36 11.69 7.05
C SER A 191 3.97 10.29 7.07
N SER A 192 3.27 9.38 7.74
CA SER A 192 3.55 7.94 7.70
C SER A 192 2.28 7.13 7.47
N GLY A 193 2.42 6.00 6.77
CA GLY A 193 1.43 4.94 6.73
C GLY A 193 1.93 3.71 7.47
N PHE A 194 1.04 2.97 8.12
CA PHE A 194 1.36 1.73 8.81
C PHE A 194 0.94 0.52 7.99
N CYS A 195 1.89 -0.39 7.77
CA CYS A 195 1.61 -1.77 7.37
C CYS A 195 1.86 -2.66 8.58
N TYR A 196 0.96 -3.59 8.86
CA TYR A 196 1.11 -4.49 9.99
C TYR A 196 1.82 -5.75 9.54
N CYS A 197 2.90 -6.13 10.25
CA CYS A 197 3.63 -7.34 9.93
C CYS A 197 2.72 -8.57 10.12
N TYR A 198 2.40 -9.22 9.00
CA TYR A 198 1.58 -10.43 8.95
C TYR A 198 2.06 -11.34 7.82
N ASN A 199 2.75 -12.39 8.20
CA ASN A 199 3.18 -13.45 7.29
C ASN A 199 2.99 -14.82 7.96
N PRO A 200 1.83 -15.45 7.79
CA PRO A 200 1.54 -16.74 8.43
C PRO A 200 2.41 -17.90 7.91
N ARG A 201 2.99 -17.78 6.70
CA ARG A 201 3.90 -18.82 6.17
C ARG A 201 5.22 -18.89 6.92
N ASP A 202 5.77 -17.73 7.26
CA ASP A 202 7.07 -17.64 7.92
C ASP A 202 6.92 -17.47 9.44
N GLU A 203 5.68 -17.61 9.96
CA GLU A 203 5.34 -17.39 11.38
C GLU A 203 5.77 -16.00 11.89
N ILE A 204 5.93 -15.05 10.98
CA ILE A 204 6.33 -13.68 11.29
C ILE A 204 5.07 -12.80 11.28
N SER A 205 4.43 -12.71 12.44
CA SER A 205 3.22 -11.87 12.58
C SER A 205 3.22 -11.22 13.95
N ILE A 206 2.87 -9.92 13.96
CA ILE A 206 2.69 -9.21 15.23
C ILE A 206 1.41 -9.68 15.92
N ASP A 207 1.46 -9.87 17.24
CA ASP A 207 0.27 -10.25 18.01
C ASP A 207 -0.81 -9.15 17.91
N PRO A 208 -2.08 -9.50 17.65
CA PRO A 208 -3.16 -8.52 17.49
C PRO A 208 -3.41 -7.63 18.71
N LEU A 209 -3.21 -8.14 19.93
CA LEU A 209 -3.44 -7.35 21.16
C LEU A 209 -2.28 -6.42 21.48
N ASP A 210 -1.05 -6.86 21.19
CA ASP A 210 0.14 -6.02 21.32
C ASP A 210 0.09 -4.88 20.29
N LEU A 211 -0.27 -5.19 19.04
CA LEU A 211 -0.51 -4.18 18.00
C LEU A 211 -1.60 -3.19 18.42
N ALA A 212 -2.70 -3.66 19.03
CA ALA A 212 -3.73 -2.77 19.54
C ALA A 212 -3.18 -1.79 20.59
N GLY A 213 -2.35 -2.27 21.51
CA GLY A 213 -1.68 -1.44 22.51
C GLY A 213 -0.80 -0.37 21.88
N PHE A 214 0.04 -0.75 20.92
CA PHE A 214 0.88 0.17 20.14
C PHE A 214 0.04 1.23 19.40
N LEU A 215 -1.01 0.82 18.69
CA LEU A 215 -1.82 1.73 17.90
C LEU A 215 -2.62 2.72 18.77
N CYS A 216 -3.17 2.28 19.92
CA CYS A 216 -3.87 3.17 20.85
C CYS A 216 -2.94 4.25 21.41
N LYS A 217 -1.76 3.87 21.89
CA LYS A 217 -0.76 4.85 22.38
C LYS A 217 -0.25 5.77 21.26
N SER A 218 0.00 5.20 20.07
CA SER A 218 0.38 5.99 18.90
C SER A 218 -0.70 6.99 18.50
N PHE A 219 -1.98 6.61 18.63
CA PHE A 219 -3.09 7.53 18.40
C PHE A 219 -3.11 8.67 19.41
N ASP A 220 -2.88 8.39 20.70
CA ASP A 220 -2.84 9.41 21.74
C ASP A 220 -1.72 10.44 21.46
N ILE A 221 -0.52 9.98 21.10
CA ILE A 221 0.57 10.87 20.70
C ILE A 221 0.19 11.70 19.48
N TYR A 222 -0.31 11.06 18.43
CA TYR A 222 -0.77 11.72 17.21
C TYR A 222 -1.84 12.78 17.48
N TYR A 223 -2.82 12.45 18.32
CA TYR A 223 -3.96 13.30 18.60
C TYR A 223 -3.58 14.53 19.44
N HIS A 224 -2.78 14.32 20.50
CA HIS A 224 -2.34 15.38 21.40
C HIS A 224 -1.24 16.27 20.83
N ALA A 225 -0.42 15.76 19.91
CA ALA A 225 0.58 16.55 19.17
C ALA A 225 -0.03 17.54 18.16
N LYS A 226 -1.35 17.76 18.18
CA LYS A 226 -2.06 18.62 17.22
C LYS A 226 -1.75 18.27 15.75
N LYS A 227 -1.59 16.99 15.47
CA LYS A 227 -1.36 16.44 14.13
C LYS A 227 -0.10 17.00 13.45
N SER A 228 0.99 17.17 14.20
CA SER A 228 2.30 17.57 13.65
C SER A 228 2.81 16.56 12.61
N VAL A 229 2.49 15.28 12.82
CA VAL A 229 2.74 14.18 11.88
C VAL A 229 1.40 13.53 11.52
N ARG A 230 1.13 13.32 10.23
CA ARG A 230 -0.06 12.62 9.77
C ARG A 230 0.19 11.12 9.76
N ILE A 231 -0.73 10.36 10.33
CA ILE A 231 -0.77 8.90 10.23
C ILE A 231 -1.97 8.51 9.38
N ARG A 232 -1.69 7.91 8.23
CA ARG A 232 -2.71 7.58 7.20
C ARG A 232 -3.88 6.77 7.77
N GLU A 233 -3.60 5.81 8.64
CA GLU A 233 -4.58 4.93 9.25
C GLU A 233 -5.51 5.70 10.19
N PHE A 234 -4.95 6.57 11.03
CA PHE A 234 -5.74 7.38 11.98
C PHE A 234 -6.62 8.39 11.25
N ASP A 235 -6.08 9.05 10.23
CA ASP A 235 -6.87 9.95 9.37
C ASP A 235 -8.07 9.21 8.73
N ASN A 236 -7.87 7.98 8.26
CA ASN A 236 -8.94 7.19 7.65
C ASN A 236 -10.00 6.74 8.67
N ILE A 237 -9.57 6.30 9.85
CA ILE A 237 -10.50 5.91 10.93
C ILE A 237 -11.35 7.10 11.35
N LEU A 238 -10.74 8.26 11.55
CA LEU A 238 -11.47 9.48 11.88
C LEU A 238 -12.50 9.85 10.80
N LEU A 239 -12.12 9.81 9.52
CA LEU A 239 -13.06 10.05 8.41
C LEU A 239 -14.26 9.09 8.49
N LYS A 240 -14.02 7.81 8.72
CA LYS A 240 -15.07 6.79 8.79
C LYS A 240 -15.97 6.97 10.02
N LEU A 241 -15.42 7.33 11.16
CA LEU A 241 -16.21 7.64 12.37
C LEU A 241 -17.17 8.82 12.15
N TYR A 242 -16.81 9.79 11.30
CA TYR A 242 -17.67 10.90 10.90
C TYR A 242 -18.52 10.63 9.64
N GLY A 243 -18.72 9.35 9.27
CA GLY A 243 -19.56 8.95 8.14
C GLY A 243 -18.97 9.32 6.75
N ARG A 244 -17.70 9.68 6.67
CA ARG A 244 -17.03 10.00 5.41
C ARG A 244 -16.34 8.77 4.84
N PRO A 245 -16.22 8.62 3.51
CA PRO A 245 -15.55 7.47 2.92
C PRO A 245 -14.06 7.44 3.28
N GLY A 246 -13.56 6.24 3.63
CA GLY A 246 -12.12 6.00 3.80
C GLY A 246 -11.39 6.11 2.47
N ARG A 247 -10.14 6.58 2.51
CA ARG A 247 -9.27 6.72 1.34
C ARG A 247 -8.39 5.51 1.12
N ASN A 248 -8.02 4.82 2.22
CA ASN A 248 -7.19 3.62 2.18
C ASN A 248 -8.04 2.37 1.87
N CYS A 249 -7.54 1.42 1.07
CA CYS A 249 -8.28 0.22 0.70
C CYS A 249 -8.64 -0.66 1.91
N VAL A 250 -7.78 -0.72 2.93
CA VAL A 250 -8.04 -1.49 4.16
C VAL A 250 -9.27 -0.98 4.93
N PHE A 251 -9.50 0.33 4.91
CA PHE A 251 -10.65 0.98 5.54
C PHE A 251 -11.71 1.42 4.53
N GLY A 252 -11.42 1.23 3.25
CA GLY A 252 -12.41 1.32 2.20
C GLY A 252 -13.17 0.03 2.14
N GLU A 253 -14.33 -0.16 2.07
CA GLU A 253 -15.04 -1.43 1.94
C GLU A 253 -14.34 -2.39 0.97
N ARG A 254 -14.43 -3.67 1.19
CA ARG A 254 -13.86 -4.72 0.33
C ARG A 254 -14.25 -4.61 -1.15
N VAL A 255 -15.21 -3.76 -1.46
CA VAL A 255 -15.60 -3.40 -2.83
C VAL A 255 -14.41 -2.97 -3.72
N ARG A 256 -13.32 -2.49 -3.11
CA ARG A 256 -12.09 -2.14 -3.84
C ARG A 256 -11.16 -3.30 -4.14
N CYS A 257 -11.38 -4.48 -3.58
CA CYS A 257 -10.57 -5.65 -3.88
C CYS A 257 -10.63 -6.00 -5.37
N GLY A 258 -9.47 -6.28 -5.97
CA GLY A 258 -9.34 -6.54 -7.41
C GLY A 258 -9.11 -5.28 -8.27
N ASN A 259 -9.22 -4.07 -7.72
CA ASN A 259 -8.91 -2.85 -8.49
C ASN A 259 -7.40 -2.57 -8.60
N PHE A 260 -6.57 -3.31 -7.85
CA PHE A 260 -5.12 -3.18 -7.80
C PHE A 260 -4.42 -4.50 -8.18
N PRO A 261 -4.67 -5.05 -9.38
CA PRO A 261 -4.02 -6.28 -9.78
C PRO A 261 -2.50 -6.09 -9.88
N ALA A 262 -1.75 -7.10 -9.45
CA ALA A 262 -0.30 -7.07 -9.43
C ALA A 262 0.28 -7.87 -10.59
N PHE A 263 1.06 -7.21 -11.44
CA PHE A 263 1.69 -7.79 -12.63
C PHE A 263 3.15 -8.11 -12.34
N SER A 264 3.51 -9.38 -12.43
CA SER A 264 4.87 -9.88 -12.21
C SER A 264 5.70 -9.96 -13.50
N PRO A 265 7.04 -9.95 -13.44
CA PRO A 265 7.91 -10.00 -14.61
C PRO A 265 7.70 -11.23 -15.50
N ASN A 266 7.34 -12.36 -14.93
CA ASN A 266 7.06 -13.61 -15.63
C ASN A 266 5.66 -13.65 -16.30
N GLY A 267 4.87 -12.56 -16.18
CA GLY A 267 3.53 -12.45 -16.73
C GLY A 267 2.40 -12.89 -15.81
N ASN A 268 2.68 -13.49 -14.67
CA ASN A 268 1.64 -13.80 -13.70
C ASN A 268 0.95 -12.53 -13.21
N VAL A 269 -0.37 -12.59 -13.11
CA VAL A 269 -1.20 -11.52 -12.59
C VAL A 269 -1.85 -11.97 -11.30
N GLY A 270 -1.48 -11.34 -10.20
CA GLY A 270 -2.10 -11.53 -8.90
C GLY A 270 -3.34 -10.65 -8.73
N PHE A 271 -4.32 -11.13 -7.98
CA PHE A 271 -5.54 -10.37 -7.67
C PHE A 271 -5.25 -9.05 -6.92
N CYS A 272 -4.22 -9.04 -6.10
CA CYS A 272 -3.71 -7.90 -5.34
C CYS A 272 -2.25 -8.15 -4.98
N ASP A 273 -1.47 -7.10 -4.71
CA ASP A 273 -0.07 -7.22 -4.29
C ASP A 273 0.12 -7.90 -2.93
N GLU A 274 -0.86 -7.78 -2.05
CA GLU A 274 -0.85 -8.40 -0.73
C GLU A 274 -0.94 -9.93 -0.77
N TYR A 275 -1.46 -10.52 -1.87
CA TYR A 275 -1.43 -11.96 -2.06
C TYR A 275 -0.08 -12.40 -2.63
N GLU A 276 0.39 -13.55 -2.18
CA GLU A 276 1.59 -14.15 -2.72
C GLU A 276 1.37 -14.57 -4.17
N ALA A 277 2.44 -14.52 -4.96
CA ALA A 277 2.39 -14.73 -6.41
C ALA A 277 1.83 -16.10 -6.85
N ASP A 278 1.67 -17.03 -5.92
CA ASP A 278 1.19 -18.38 -6.15
C ASP A 278 -0.20 -18.69 -5.53
N THR A 279 -0.78 -17.76 -4.76
CA THR A 279 -2.02 -18.05 -4.00
C THR A 279 -3.30 -17.42 -4.57
N ALA A 280 -3.20 -16.40 -5.40
CA ALA A 280 -4.36 -15.75 -6.00
C ALA A 280 -4.04 -15.24 -7.40
N ILE A 281 -3.51 -16.12 -8.26
CA ILE A 281 -3.25 -15.80 -9.67
C ILE A 281 -4.57 -15.78 -10.43
N ILE A 282 -4.83 -14.66 -11.10
CA ILE A 282 -6.03 -14.43 -11.89
C ILE A 282 -5.79 -14.50 -13.40
N GLY A 283 -4.55 -14.61 -13.85
CA GLY A 283 -4.21 -14.73 -15.25
C GLY A 283 -2.72 -14.75 -15.55
N ASP A 284 -2.41 -14.93 -16.84
CA ASP A 284 -1.07 -14.87 -17.41
C ASP A 284 -1.04 -13.80 -18.52
N TYR A 285 -0.45 -12.66 -18.22
CA TYR A 285 -0.45 -11.49 -19.10
C TYR A 285 0.46 -11.65 -20.34
N THR A 286 1.31 -12.68 -20.38
CA THR A 286 2.03 -13.04 -21.59
C THR A 286 1.14 -13.69 -22.65
N LYS A 287 -0.02 -14.24 -22.24
CA LYS A 287 -0.97 -14.97 -23.10
C LYS A 287 -2.31 -14.27 -23.23
N GLN A 288 -2.67 -13.42 -22.30
CA GLN A 288 -3.95 -12.77 -22.20
C GLN A 288 -3.82 -11.25 -22.29
N SER A 289 -4.85 -10.56 -22.71
CA SER A 289 -5.01 -9.12 -22.54
C SER A 289 -5.54 -8.79 -21.14
N LEU A 290 -5.39 -7.53 -20.72
CA LEU A 290 -5.99 -7.04 -19.48
C LEU A 290 -7.52 -7.31 -19.45
N LYS A 291 -8.19 -7.06 -20.56
CA LYS A 291 -9.64 -7.28 -20.68
C LYS A 291 -10.01 -8.75 -20.47
N GLU A 292 -9.31 -9.68 -21.13
CA GLU A 292 -9.56 -11.12 -20.98
C GLU A 292 -9.33 -11.58 -19.53
N ILE A 293 -8.35 -11.03 -18.84
CA ILE A 293 -8.10 -11.34 -17.42
C ILE A 293 -9.25 -10.83 -16.55
N LEU A 294 -9.68 -9.57 -16.72
CA LEU A 294 -10.75 -8.97 -15.91
C LEU A 294 -12.14 -9.58 -16.19
N GLU A 295 -12.35 -10.09 -17.38
CA GLU A 295 -13.59 -10.76 -17.77
C GLU A 295 -13.57 -12.28 -17.48
N SER A 296 -12.44 -12.84 -17.04
CA SER A 296 -12.31 -14.29 -16.76
C SER A 296 -13.12 -14.72 -15.54
N ASP A 297 -13.60 -15.97 -15.57
CA ASP A 297 -14.28 -16.59 -14.43
C ASP A 297 -13.39 -16.58 -13.18
N VAL A 298 -12.08 -16.80 -13.34
CA VAL A 298 -11.10 -16.79 -12.23
C VAL A 298 -11.08 -15.44 -11.53
N TYR A 299 -11.05 -14.34 -12.29
CA TYR A 299 -11.11 -13.00 -11.68
C TYR A 299 -12.45 -12.74 -11.00
N GLN A 300 -13.56 -13.13 -11.63
CA GLN A 300 -14.90 -12.90 -11.10
C GLN A 300 -15.13 -13.71 -9.81
N GLU A 301 -14.71 -14.97 -9.77
CA GLU A 301 -14.77 -15.84 -8.58
C GLU A 301 -13.89 -15.30 -7.44
N ALA A 302 -12.64 -14.88 -7.73
CA ALA A 302 -11.77 -14.26 -6.76
C ALA A 302 -12.39 -12.98 -6.19
N ARG A 303 -12.99 -12.17 -7.07
CA ARG A 303 -13.66 -10.95 -6.65
C ARG A 303 -14.87 -11.25 -5.76
N GLU A 304 -15.73 -12.19 -6.13
CA GLU A 304 -16.86 -12.60 -5.29
C GLU A 304 -16.37 -13.08 -3.91
N LEU A 305 -15.36 -13.94 -3.88
CA LEU A 305 -14.79 -14.46 -2.66
C LEU A 305 -14.25 -13.36 -1.73
N TYR A 306 -13.52 -12.38 -2.28
CA TYR A 306 -12.83 -11.37 -1.48
C TYR A 306 -13.66 -10.10 -1.23
N THR A 307 -14.67 -9.80 -2.05
CA THR A 307 -15.54 -8.64 -1.87
C THR A 307 -16.83 -8.97 -1.12
N THR A 308 -17.18 -10.25 -0.96
CA THR A 308 -18.37 -10.65 -0.17
C THR A 308 -18.19 -10.14 1.26
N ALA A 309 -18.70 -8.97 1.43
CA ALA A 309 -18.58 -8.20 2.65
C ALA A 309 -19.37 -8.84 3.75
N ALA A 310 -19.41 -8.89 4.84
CA ALA A 310 -20.37 -9.30 5.86
C ALA A 310 -20.71 -10.79 5.88
N THR A 311 -19.69 -11.60 5.82
CA THR A 311 -19.80 -13.00 6.24
C THR A 311 -19.12 -13.19 7.60
N GLY A 312 -19.51 -14.24 8.32
CA GLY A 312 -18.92 -14.57 9.61
C GLY A 312 -19.15 -13.51 10.68
N ALA A 313 -18.16 -13.28 11.50
CA ALA A 313 -18.22 -12.37 12.65
C ALA A 313 -18.47 -10.89 12.30
N CYS A 314 -18.45 -10.52 11.01
CA CYS A 314 -18.64 -9.14 10.58
C CYS A 314 -20.10 -8.75 10.37
N VAL A 315 -21.04 -9.73 10.32
CA VAL A 315 -22.47 -9.48 10.01
C VAL A 315 -23.08 -8.49 11.00
N ASP A 316 -22.95 -8.76 12.29
CA ASP A 316 -23.55 -7.97 13.38
C ASP A 316 -22.50 -7.14 14.13
N CYS A 317 -21.35 -6.87 13.53
CA CYS A 317 -20.28 -6.11 14.18
C CYS A 317 -20.62 -4.61 14.20
N GLU A 318 -20.64 -4.03 15.39
CA GLU A 318 -20.87 -2.58 15.59
C GLU A 318 -19.87 -1.68 14.84
N TRP A 319 -18.64 -2.17 14.62
CA TRP A 319 -17.57 -1.44 13.93
C TRP A 319 -17.53 -1.67 12.41
N ARG A 320 -18.51 -2.39 11.88
CA ARG A 320 -18.50 -2.75 10.45
C ARG A 320 -18.41 -1.54 9.52
N CYS A 321 -19.14 -0.47 9.83
CA CYS A 321 -19.15 0.77 9.03
C CYS A 321 -17.79 1.50 9.03
N VAL A 322 -17.00 1.34 10.10
CA VAL A 322 -15.65 1.90 10.20
C VAL A 322 -14.61 0.95 9.61
N CYS A 323 -14.68 -0.33 9.97
CA CYS A 323 -13.71 -1.36 9.59
C CYS A 323 -13.78 -1.75 8.11
N GLY A 324 -14.99 -1.83 7.53
CA GLY A 324 -15.19 -2.39 6.17
C GLY A 324 -14.82 -3.87 6.05
N CYS A 325 -14.84 -4.62 7.15
CA CYS A 325 -14.42 -6.01 7.30
C CYS A 325 -12.90 -6.27 7.15
N GLY A 326 -12.07 -5.24 7.13
CA GLY A 326 -10.62 -5.34 7.02
C GLY A 326 -10.12 -5.83 5.66
N CYS A 327 -8.84 -6.20 5.59
CA CYS A 327 -8.23 -6.78 4.40
C CYS A 327 -8.56 -8.28 4.31
N ALA A 328 -9.07 -8.73 3.17
CA ALA A 328 -9.42 -10.13 2.95
C ALA A 328 -8.22 -11.09 3.02
N ARG A 329 -7.01 -10.60 2.70
CA ARG A 329 -5.77 -11.36 2.83
C ARG A 329 -5.51 -11.81 4.27
N ASN A 330 -5.98 -11.03 5.23
CA ASN A 330 -5.76 -11.30 6.65
C ASN A 330 -6.91 -12.12 7.27
N ASP A 331 -7.82 -12.67 6.47
CA ASP A 331 -8.92 -13.48 6.98
C ASP A 331 -8.41 -14.81 7.55
N ILE A 332 -8.93 -15.16 8.71
CA ILE A 332 -8.74 -16.45 9.38
C ILE A 332 -10.11 -17.07 9.68
N GLY A 333 -10.12 -18.39 9.87
CA GLY A 333 -11.36 -19.15 10.09
C GLY A 333 -12.17 -19.34 8.81
N GLU A 334 -13.29 -20.04 8.92
CA GLU A 334 -14.18 -20.37 7.82
C GLU A 334 -15.64 -20.05 8.18
N GLY A 335 -16.52 -19.92 7.17
CA GLY A 335 -17.94 -19.74 7.34
C GLY A 335 -18.28 -18.59 8.28
N THR A 336 -19.07 -18.87 9.33
CA THR A 336 -19.50 -17.89 10.34
C THR A 336 -18.38 -17.42 11.29
N GLU A 337 -17.27 -18.13 11.35
CA GLU A 337 -16.10 -17.79 12.17
C GLU A 337 -15.08 -16.92 11.41
N ARG A 338 -15.27 -16.73 10.09
CA ARG A 338 -14.33 -15.95 9.27
C ARG A 338 -14.28 -14.50 9.73
N LYS A 339 -13.08 -14.04 10.05
CA LYS A 339 -12.77 -12.65 10.43
C LYS A 339 -11.32 -12.32 10.12
N SER A 340 -10.97 -11.01 10.09
CA SER A 340 -9.57 -10.60 9.99
C SER A 340 -8.76 -11.09 11.19
N TYR A 341 -7.53 -11.52 10.98
CA TYR A 341 -6.55 -11.78 12.05
C TYR A 341 -6.43 -10.60 13.02
N PHE A 342 -6.48 -9.38 12.51
CA PHE A 342 -6.43 -8.14 13.29
C PHE A 342 -7.79 -7.65 13.79
N CYS A 343 -8.81 -8.50 13.81
CA CYS A 343 -10.16 -8.10 14.22
C CYS A 343 -10.20 -7.46 15.64
N GLU A 344 -9.53 -8.08 16.60
CA GLU A 344 -9.49 -7.58 17.98
C GLU A 344 -8.67 -6.29 18.10
N THR A 345 -7.61 -6.13 17.29
CA THR A 345 -6.84 -4.88 17.15
C THR A 345 -7.77 -3.74 16.73
N TYR A 346 -8.53 -3.96 15.66
CA TYR A 346 -9.42 -2.95 15.10
C TYR A 346 -10.53 -2.54 16.08
N LYS A 347 -11.18 -3.51 16.73
CA LYS A 347 -12.22 -3.22 17.71
C LYS A 347 -11.71 -2.36 18.87
N LYS A 348 -10.54 -2.71 19.43
CA LYS A 348 -9.92 -1.94 20.51
C LYS A 348 -9.54 -0.53 20.06
N LEU A 349 -8.91 -0.43 18.90
CA LEU A 349 -8.47 0.85 18.35
C LEU A 349 -9.66 1.78 18.07
N TYR A 350 -10.73 1.27 17.44
CA TYR A 350 -11.90 2.10 17.12
C TYR A 350 -12.63 2.56 18.37
N ALA A 351 -12.77 1.69 19.37
CA ALA A 351 -13.36 2.06 20.65
C ALA A 351 -12.53 3.16 21.35
N HIS A 352 -11.20 3.00 21.38
CA HIS A 352 -10.29 3.98 21.97
C HIS A 352 -10.36 5.33 21.26
N ILE A 353 -10.31 5.34 19.93
CA ILE A 353 -10.41 6.57 19.12
C ILE A 353 -11.76 7.24 19.34
N ALA A 354 -12.86 6.48 19.26
CA ALA A 354 -14.20 7.00 19.43
C ALA A 354 -14.39 7.64 20.81
N GLU A 355 -13.91 7.00 21.88
CA GLU A 355 -13.97 7.55 23.23
C GLU A 355 -13.13 8.82 23.38
N THR A 356 -11.91 8.84 22.86
CA THR A 356 -11.02 10.00 22.90
C THR A 356 -11.64 11.20 22.20
N VAL A 357 -12.16 11.00 20.99
CA VAL A 357 -12.78 12.07 20.19
C VAL A 357 -14.08 12.55 20.81
N LYS A 358 -14.93 11.65 21.33
CA LYS A 358 -16.21 11.99 21.98
C LYS A 358 -16.00 12.91 23.19
N ASN A 359 -14.92 12.73 23.90
CA ASN A 359 -14.60 13.50 25.10
C ASN A 359 -13.84 14.81 24.79
N ASP A 360 -13.50 15.08 23.53
CA ASP A 360 -12.83 16.32 23.13
C ASP A 360 -13.82 17.50 23.14
N PRO A 361 -13.62 18.50 24.05
CA PRO A 361 -14.52 19.64 24.16
C PRO A 361 -14.49 20.56 22.92
N HIS A 362 -13.47 20.47 22.07
CA HIS A 362 -13.32 21.27 20.85
C HIS A 362 -14.10 20.70 19.66
N LEU A 363 -14.58 19.47 19.76
CA LEU A 363 -15.30 18.76 18.70
C LEU A 363 -16.79 18.52 19.02
N LYS A 364 -17.35 19.22 20.00
CA LYS A 364 -18.73 18.96 20.46
C LYS A 364 -19.79 19.00 19.35
N GLU A 365 -19.72 19.98 18.45
CA GLU A 365 -20.68 20.09 17.33
C GLU A 365 -20.48 19.00 16.27
N GLU A 366 -19.25 18.57 16.05
CA GLU A 366 -18.92 17.51 15.09
C GLU A 366 -19.25 16.11 15.64
N ASN A 367 -19.16 15.93 16.97
CA ASN A 367 -19.41 14.66 17.65
C ASN A 367 -20.89 14.24 17.65
N GLU A 368 -21.83 15.15 17.45
CA GLU A 368 -23.26 14.82 17.31
C GLU A 368 -23.53 13.99 16.04
N ASN A 369 -22.66 14.10 15.04
CA ASN A 369 -22.75 13.40 13.75
C ASN A 369 -21.86 12.15 13.67
N MET A 370 -21.19 11.79 14.75
CA MET A 370 -20.32 10.62 14.76
C MET A 370 -21.15 9.33 14.74
N ILE A 371 -20.71 8.37 13.94
CA ILE A 371 -21.31 7.03 13.87
C ILE A 371 -21.09 6.33 15.24
N LYS A 372 -22.19 5.87 15.81
CA LYS A 372 -22.20 5.11 17.06
C LYS A 372 -22.09 3.64 16.78
#